data_dcdb75e1a9af522940a54e5d44bf9a55
#
_entry.id   dcdb75e1a9af522940a54e5d44bf9a55
#
_cell.length_a   1.000
_cell.length_b   1.000
_cell.length_c   1.000
_cell.angle_alpha   90.00
_cell.angle_beta   90.00
_cell.angle_gamma   90.00
#
_symmetry.space_group_name_H-M   'P 1'
#
loop_
_entity.id
_entity.type
_entity.pdbx_description
1 polymer ?
#
loop_
_entity_poly.entity_id
_entity_poly.type
_entity_poly.pdbx_seq_one_letter_code
_entity_poly.pdbx_strand_id
1 'polypeptide(L)'
;MVQVTELGYMGFGVKELEAWKKFAANILAMEVVDEGPGDRCYLRMDYWHHRIILHSDPSDDLMYLGFRVAGGEEFRAMQAQLQAAGIKFTVGSEEDAAERHVLEVLKMEDPGGNPVEVFHGPHVQFAKPFHPGRRMHGRFKTGTGGMGHCIVREKDPEAAYRFYTQLGMRGGVEYKIRVGKMTLAPIFMHCNDRDHSVAFGIGGAGEDKRFNHLMVEVDNLDDVGLTHDLVRREKIPVHITPGKHSNDHMFSFYFRTPSGWMLEYGWGSRAATHQSEYYSEDVYGHAPEAGGFGPPPRRE
;
A
#
# COMPACT_ATOMS: atom_id res chain seq x y z
N MET A 1 -12.38 -21.95 4.40
CA MET A 1 -11.12 -21.24 4.06
C MET A 1 -11.07 -20.00 4.93
N VAL A 2 -9.99 -19.84 5.71
CA VAL A 2 -9.74 -18.60 6.45
C VAL A 2 -9.25 -17.52 5.49
N GLN A 3 -9.49 -16.26 5.83
CA GLN A 3 -9.10 -15.13 4.97
C GLN A 3 -8.39 -14.04 5.77
N VAL A 4 -7.52 -13.30 5.11
CA VAL A 4 -7.00 -12.05 5.64
C VAL A 4 -8.10 -10.98 5.59
N THR A 5 -8.05 -10.02 6.51
CA THR A 5 -9.12 -9.04 6.73
C THR A 5 -8.74 -7.63 6.32
N GLU A 6 -7.44 -7.31 6.28
CA GLU A 6 -6.95 -5.99 5.89
C GLU A 6 -5.45 -6.02 5.56
N LEU A 7 -5.00 -5.10 4.71
CA LEU A 7 -3.61 -4.67 4.65
C LEU A 7 -3.37 -3.82 5.90
N GLY A 8 -2.72 -4.42 6.89
CA GLY A 8 -2.58 -3.81 8.21
C GLY A 8 -1.38 -2.88 8.31
N TYR A 9 -0.22 -3.33 7.84
CA TYR A 9 1.01 -2.54 7.85
C TYR A 9 1.91 -2.88 6.66
N MET A 10 2.91 -2.01 6.43
CA MET A 10 3.98 -2.22 5.45
C MET A 10 5.33 -1.83 6.03
N GLY A 11 6.38 -2.53 5.62
CA GLY A 11 7.77 -2.19 5.91
C GLY A 11 8.52 -1.76 4.66
N PHE A 12 9.30 -0.70 4.77
CA PHE A 12 10.16 -0.21 3.70
C PHE A 12 11.59 -0.05 4.19
N GLY A 13 12.56 -0.51 3.39
CA GLY A 13 13.92 -0.07 3.49
C GLY A 13 14.04 1.33 2.90
N VAL A 14 14.75 2.24 3.56
CA VAL A 14 14.95 3.61 3.10
C VAL A 14 16.39 4.07 3.35
N LYS A 15 17.03 4.68 2.36
CA LYS A 15 18.39 5.20 2.49
C LYS A 15 18.44 6.46 3.37
N GLU A 16 17.45 7.32 3.20
CA GLU A 16 17.41 8.66 3.81
C GLU A 16 16.30 8.73 4.88
N LEU A 17 16.49 8.05 6.02
CA LEU A 17 15.48 7.95 7.07
C LEU A 17 15.01 9.32 7.56
N GLU A 18 15.90 10.30 7.75
CA GLU A 18 15.54 11.64 8.20
C GLU A 18 14.76 12.43 7.14
N ALA A 19 15.04 12.23 5.85
CA ALA A 19 14.24 12.82 4.79
C ALA A 19 12.82 12.22 4.78
N TRP A 20 12.71 10.92 5.02
CA TRP A 20 11.44 10.24 5.15
C TRP A 20 10.62 10.69 6.36
N LYS A 21 11.22 10.86 7.55
CA LYS A 21 10.53 11.41 8.73
C LYS A 21 9.91 12.77 8.42
N LYS A 22 10.67 13.68 7.80
CA LYS A 22 10.19 15.01 7.38
C LYS A 22 9.09 14.92 6.34
N PHE A 23 9.25 14.06 5.34
CA PHE A 23 8.26 13.85 4.29
C PHE A 23 6.95 13.28 4.88
N ALA A 24 7.03 12.27 5.72
CA ALA A 24 5.87 11.65 6.38
C ALA A 24 5.09 12.65 7.23
N ALA A 25 5.78 13.45 8.05
CA ALA A 25 5.14 14.44 8.90
C ALA A 25 4.59 15.63 8.09
N ASN A 26 5.42 16.26 7.26
CA ASN A 26 5.10 17.57 6.68
C ASN A 26 4.27 17.45 5.39
N ILE A 27 4.42 16.37 4.63
CA ILE A 27 3.67 16.18 3.37
C ILE A 27 2.49 15.24 3.59
N LEU A 28 2.72 14.05 4.17
CA LEU A 28 1.67 13.05 4.32
C LEU A 28 0.75 13.30 5.52
N ALA A 29 1.15 14.12 6.48
CA ALA A 29 0.47 14.32 7.77
C ALA A 29 0.50 13.09 8.70
N MET A 30 1.37 12.11 8.47
CA MET A 30 1.51 10.96 9.36
C MET A 30 2.21 11.37 10.66
N GLU A 31 1.87 10.74 11.77
CA GLU A 31 2.60 10.90 13.02
C GLU A 31 3.86 10.04 12.98
N VAL A 32 5.01 10.66 13.22
CA VAL A 32 6.30 9.96 13.29
C VAL A 32 6.55 9.55 14.73
N VAL A 33 6.74 8.26 14.96
CA VAL A 33 7.10 7.67 16.26
C VAL A 33 8.53 7.16 16.16
N ASP A 34 9.42 7.88 16.83
CA ASP A 34 10.87 7.62 16.82
C ASP A 34 11.23 6.81 18.07
N GLU A 35 10.93 5.53 18.05
CA GLU A 35 11.18 4.57 19.14
C GLU A 35 12.11 3.47 18.65
N GLY A 36 13.07 3.05 19.49
CA GLY A 36 13.95 1.94 19.20
C GLY A 36 15.41 2.32 18.96
N PRO A 37 16.20 1.46 18.32
CA PRO A 37 17.66 1.57 18.25
C PRO A 37 18.19 2.66 17.29
N GLY A 38 17.32 3.51 16.71
CA GLY A 38 17.72 4.59 15.81
C GLY A 38 17.91 4.19 14.34
N ASP A 39 17.77 2.91 14.02
CA ASP A 39 17.84 2.37 12.66
C ASP A 39 16.47 2.28 11.97
N ARG A 40 15.40 2.73 12.65
CA ARG A 40 14.03 2.69 12.15
C ARG A 40 13.16 3.77 12.76
N CYS A 41 12.02 4.02 12.15
CA CYS A 41 10.92 4.76 12.75
C CYS A 41 9.58 4.19 12.30
N TYR A 42 8.53 4.53 13.05
CA TYR A 42 7.17 4.09 12.80
C TYR A 42 6.31 5.27 12.39
N LEU A 43 5.40 5.03 11.43
CA LEU A 43 4.45 6.04 10.99
C LEU A 43 3.04 5.61 11.35
N ARG A 44 2.34 6.47 12.10
CA ARG A 44 0.95 6.26 12.51
C ARG A 44 0.00 7.02 11.60
N MET A 45 -1.18 6.43 11.41
CA MET A 45 -2.30 7.00 10.66
C MET A 45 -3.60 6.98 11.50
N ASP A 46 -3.63 6.21 12.58
CA ASP A 46 -4.80 5.97 13.43
C ASP A 46 -4.39 5.54 14.86
N TYR A 47 -5.26 4.80 15.55
CA TYR A 47 -5.01 4.29 16.90
C TYR A 47 -4.07 3.09 17.00
N TRP A 48 -3.63 2.49 15.88
CA TRP A 48 -2.60 1.48 15.93
C TRP A 48 -1.24 2.10 16.27
N HIS A 49 -0.35 1.30 16.85
CA HIS A 49 1.01 1.74 17.11
C HIS A 49 1.65 2.32 15.85
N HIS A 50 1.43 1.69 14.70
CA HIS A 50 1.89 2.16 13.39
C HIS A 50 1.10 1.49 12.26
N ARG A 51 1.28 2.03 11.05
CA ARG A 51 0.85 1.43 9.79
C ARG A 51 2.02 1.24 8.83
N ILE A 52 3.12 1.98 9.02
CA ILE A 52 4.33 1.84 8.21
C ILE A 52 5.53 1.77 9.15
N ILE A 53 6.48 0.88 8.82
CA ILE A 53 7.79 0.82 9.45
C ILE A 53 8.82 1.22 8.39
N LEU A 54 9.64 2.20 8.70
CA LEU A 54 10.77 2.62 7.87
C LEU A 54 12.05 2.11 8.52
N HIS A 55 12.80 1.29 7.80
CA HIS A 55 14.11 0.77 8.22
C HIS A 55 15.21 1.50 7.47
N SER A 56 16.27 1.90 8.15
CA SER A 56 17.48 2.40 7.51
C SER A 56 18.14 1.25 6.74
N ASP A 57 17.93 1.20 5.43
CA ASP A 57 18.36 0.09 4.58
C ASP A 57 18.64 0.56 3.15
N PRO A 58 19.74 0.06 2.52
CA PRO A 58 20.15 0.50 1.18
C PRO A 58 19.24 0.05 0.04
N SER A 59 18.29 -0.86 0.25
CA SER A 59 17.36 -1.33 -0.79
C SER A 59 16.47 -0.21 -1.31
N ASP A 60 16.04 0.70 -0.43
CA ASP A 60 15.18 1.83 -0.76
C ASP A 60 13.86 1.37 -1.41
N ASP A 61 13.33 0.24 -0.94
CA ASP A 61 12.22 -0.50 -1.55
C ASP A 61 11.38 -1.23 -0.48
N LEU A 62 10.34 -1.94 -0.93
CA LEU A 62 9.49 -2.78 -0.10
C LEU A 62 10.30 -3.86 0.62
N MET A 63 10.11 -3.96 1.93
CA MET A 63 10.63 -5.04 2.76
C MET A 63 9.56 -6.08 3.11
N TYR A 64 8.32 -5.68 3.31
CA TYR A 64 7.19 -6.60 3.54
C TYR A 64 5.83 -5.93 3.49
N LEU A 65 4.81 -6.75 3.15
CA LEU A 65 3.39 -6.44 3.21
C LEU A 65 2.77 -7.25 4.35
N GLY A 66 2.15 -6.61 5.33
CA GLY A 66 1.51 -7.28 6.45
C GLY A 66 -0.01 -7.34 6.30
N PHE A 67 -0.56 -8.54 6.15
CA PHE A 67 -2.00 -8.81 6.10
C PHE A 67 -2.49 -9.41 7.41
N ARG A 68 -3.58 -8.87 7.95
CA ARG A 68 -4.15 -9.30 9.22
C ARG A 68 -5.11 -10.48 9.04
N VAL A 69 -5.07 -11.44 9.98
CA VAL A 69 -6.18 -12.37 10.25
C VAL A 69 -6.89 -12.01 11.55
N ALA A 70 -8.10 -12.49 11.74
CA ALA A 70 -8.98 -12.04 12.83
C ALA A 70 -8.39 -12.31 14.23
N GLY A 71 -7.74 -13.46 14.44
CA GLY A 71 -7.19 -13.83 15.73
C GLY A 71 -6.27 -15.04 15.67
N GLY A 72 -5.90 -15.59 16.84
CA GLY A 72 -4.97 -16.70 16.94
C GLY A 72 -5.53 -18.02 16.37
N GLU A 73 -6.84 -18.24 16.37
CA GLU A 73 -7.44 -19.40 15.72
C GLU A 73 -7.32 -19.33 14.20
N GLU A 74 -7.63 -18.17 13.61
CA GLU A 74 -7.48 -17.93 12.18
C GLU A 74 -6.01 -17.93 11.76
N PHE A 75 -5.10 -17.50 12.64
CA PHE A 75 -3.68 -17.57 12.39
C PHE A 75 -3.18 -19.01 12.25
N ARG A 76 -3.60 -19.92 13.14
CA ARG A 76 -3.29 -21.36 13.04
C ARG A 76 -3.99 -22.01 11.84
N ALA A 77 -5.24 -21.62 11.57
CA ALA A 77 -5.96 -22.10 10.38
C ALA A 77 -5.30 -21.64 9.08
N MET A 78 -4.75 -20.43 9.04
CA MET A 78 -3.98 -19.93 7.89
C MET A 78 -2.70 -20.74 7.67
N GLN A 79 -1.98 -21.10 8.73
CA GLN A 79 -0.81 -21.98 8.62
C GLN A 79 -1.17 -23.31 7.96
N ALA A 80 -2.24 -23.97 8.43
CA ALA A 80 -2.70 -25.24 7.86
C ALA A 80 -3.14 -25.07 6.38
N GLN A 81 -3.81 -23.97 6.05
CA GLN A 81 -4.23 -23.64 4.68
C GLN A 81 -3.05 -23.44 3.74
N LEU A 82 -2.04 -22.66 4.14
CA LEU A 82 -0.83 -22.43 3.36
C LEU A 82 -0.02 -23.72 3.17
N GLN A 83 0.09 -24.53 4.22
CA GLN A 83 0.76 -25.83 4.15
C GLN A 83 0.06 -26.78 3.16
N ALA A 84 -1.27 -26.83 3.20
CA ALA A 84 -2.08 -27.65 2.27
C ALA A 84 -1.95 -27.15 0.82
N ALA A 85 -1.74 -25.85 0.62
CA ALA A 85 -1.51 -25.24 -0.69
C ALA A 85 -0.05 -25.37 -1.18
N GLY A 86 0.84 -25.94 -0.37
CA GLY A 86 2.28 -26.07 -0.68
C GLY A 86 3.05 -24.74 -0.66
N ILE A 87 2.49 -23.70 -0.04
CA ILE A 87 3.16 -22.41 0.12
C ILE A 87 4.13 -22.49 1.29
N LYS A 88 5.39 -22.17 1.03
CA LYS A 88 6.43 -22.14 2.06
C LYS A 88 6.27 -20.88 2.91
N PHE A 89 6.34 -21.05 4.21
CA PHE A 89 6.36 -19.95 5.18
C PHE A 89 7.22 -20.30 6.40
N THR A 90 7.57 -19.31 7.18
CA THR A 90 8.17 -19.45 8.49
C THR A 90 7.30 -18.72 9.52
N VAL A 91 7.24 -19.26 10.73
CA VAL A 91 6.71 -18.52 11.89
C VAL A 91 7.80 -17.55 12.34
N GLY A 92 7.46 -16.27 12.43
CA GLY A 92 8.40 -15.24 12.90
C GLY A 92 8.79 -15.47 14.37
N SER A 93 9.95 -14.97 14.75
CA SER A 93 10.43 -15.00 16.14
C SER A 93 9.65 -14.02 17.02
N GLU A 94 9.90 -14.10 18.34
CA GLU A 94 9.36 -13.10 19.29
C GLU A 94 9.88 -11.70 18.97
N GLU A 95 11.11 -11.57 18.49
CA GLU A 95 11.71 -10.30 18.07
C GLU A 95 11.03 -9.75 16.81
N ASP A 96 10.71 -10.62 15.83
CA ASP A 96 9.94 -10.23 14.65
C ASP A 96 8.56 -9.68 15.06
N ALA A 97 7.84 -10.38 15.92
CA ALA A 97 6.53 -9.96 16.40
C ALA A 97 6.60 -8.66 17.22
N ALA A 98 7.61 -8.53 18.09
CA ALA A 98 7.85 -7.33 18.88
C ALA A 98 8.16 -6.12 17.99
N GLU A 99 8.98 -6.28 16.96
CA GLU A 99 9.28 -5.20 16.00
C GLU A 99 8.04 -4.76 15.22
N ARG A 100 7.16 -5.70 14.82
CA ARG A 100 5.88 -5.40 14.16
C ARG A 100 4.80 -4.96 15.14
N HIS A 101 5.04 -4.95 16.44
CA HIS A 101 4.03 -4.70 17.47
C HIS A 101 2.75 -5.52 17.24
N VAL A 102 2.91 -6.81 17.03
CA VAL A 102 1.84 -7.80 16.84
C VAL A 102 2.04 -8.98 17.78
N LEU A 103 1.03 -9.83 17.95
CA LEU A 103 1.16 -11.01 18.80
C LEU A 103 1.94 -12.13 18.11
N GLU A 104 1.68 -12.40 16.85
CA GLU A 104 2.37 -13.43 16.05
C GLU A 104 2.39 -13.02 14.57
N VAL A 105 3.38 -13.49 13.82
CA VAL A 105 3.56 -13.19 12.39
C VAL A 105 4.06 -14.44 11.64
N LEU A 106 3.52 -14.67 10.44
CA LEU A 106 4.04 -15.61 9.43
C LEU A 106 4.77 -14.80 8.37
N LYS A 107 5.87 -15.34 7.87
CA LYS A 107 6.71 -14.70 6.84
C LYS A 107 6.82 -15.64 5.64
N MET A 108 6.55 -15.11 4.44
CA MET A 108 6.60 -15.84 3.18
C MET A 108 6.94 -14.89 2.03
N GLU A 109 7.05 -15.42 0.84
CA GLU A 109 7.21 -14.63 -0.38
C GLU A 109 6.08 -14.96 -1.36
N ASP A 110 5.61 -13.95 -2.07
CA ASP A 110 4.73 -14.16 -3.22
C ASP A 110 5.52 -14.66 -4.45
N PRO A 111 4.87 -15.02 -5.56
CA PRO A 111 5.55 -15.51 -6.75
C PRO A 111 6.54 -14.52 -7.39
N GLY A 112 6.37 -13.22 -7.17
CA GLY A 112 7.28 -12.17 -7.62
C GLY A 112 8.51 -12.00 -6.73
N GLY A 113 8.53 -12.69 -5.58
CA GLY A 113 9.55 -12.55 -4.55
C GLY A 113 9.33 -11.34 -3.65
N ASN A 114 8.10 -10.78 -3.62
CA ASN A 114 7.76 -9.75 -2.66
C ASN A 114 7.53 -10.41 -1.29
N PRO A 115 8.17 -9.91 -0.20
CA PRO A 115 7.95 -10.46 1.12
C PRO A 115 6.52 -10.13 1.62
N VAL A 116 5.80 -11.17 2.05
CA VAL A 116 4.44 -11.10 2.55
C VAL A 116 4.41 -11.65 3.97
N GLU A 117 3.73 -10.93 4.84
CA GLU A 117 3.50 -11.34 6.23
C GLU A 117 2.00 -11.52 6.48
N VAL A 118 1.66 -12.54 7.28
CA VAL A 118 0.31 -12.70 7.85
C VAL A 118 0.42 -12.62 9.35
N PHE A 119 -0.37 -11.78 9.98
CA PHE A 119 -0.26 -11.51 11.41
C PHE A 119 -1.63 -11.42 12.10
N HIS A 120 -1.62 -11.46 13.44
CA HIS A 120 -2.79 -11.11 14.25
C HIS A 120 -2.41 -10.29 15.48
N GLY A 121 -3.41 -9.67 16.13
CA GLY A 121 -3.25 -8.96 17.39
C GLY A 121 -2.32 -7.74 17.30
N PRO A 122 -2.60 -6.76 16.41
CA PRO A 122 -1.81 -5.53 16.37
C PRO A 122 -1.96 -4.73 17.67
N HIS A 123 -0.89 -4.05 18.06
CA HIS A 123 -0.91 -3.17 19.23
C HIS A 123 -1.74 -1.92 18.96
N VAL A 124 -2.88 -1.80 19.62
CA VAL A 124 -3.81 -0.67 19.53
C VAL A 124 -3.65 0.24 20.76
N GLN A 125 -3.44 1.54 20.52
CA GLN A 125 -3.10 2.54 21.54
C GLN A 125 -4.20 3.59 21.69
N PHE A 126 -5.40 3.21 22.13
CA PHE A 126 -6.50 4.18 22.32
C PHE A 126 -6.20 5.28 23.35
N ALA A 127 -5.34 5.01 24.33
CA ALA A 127 -4.91 6.01 25.30
C ALA A 127 -3.89 7.03 24.74
N LYS A 128 -3.35 6.79 23.55
CA LYS A 128 -2.42 7.68 22.84
C LYS A 128 -3.11 8.16 21.57
N PRO A 129 -3.83 9.30 21.58
CA PRO A 129 -4.49 9.81 20.41
C PRO A 129 -3.51 10.00 19.24
N PHE A 130 -4.01 9.81 18.02
CA PHE A 130 -3.25 10.12 16.81
C PHE A 130 -3.06 11.62 16.68
N HIS A 131 -1.82 12.06 16.49
CA HIS A 131 -1.44 13.44 16.26
C HIS A 131 -0.82 13.59 14.87
N PRO A 132 -1.55 14.16 13.89
CA PRO A 132 -1.00 14.33 12.56
C PRO A 132 0.22 15.24 12.59
N GLY A 133 1.24 14.91 11.80
CA GLY A 133 2.50 15.66 11.72
C GLY A 133 2.34 17.09 11.17
N ARG A 134 1.23 17.37 10.49
CA ARG A 134 0.76 18.70 10.10
C ARG A 134 -0.75 18.79 10.24
N ARG A 135 -1.30 20.00 10.12
CA ARG A 135 -2.74 20.19 10.13
C ARG A 135 -3.43 19.34 9.05
N MET A 136 -4.50 18.67 9.43
CA MET A 136 -5.49 18.03 8.58
C MET A 136 -6.87 18.66 8.80
N HIS A 137 -7.74 18.59 7.79
CA HIS A 137 -9.16 18.94 7.89
C HIS A 137 -9.99 17.72 8.35
N GLY A 138 -9.58 16.53 7.95
CA GLY A 138 -10.17 15.26 8.33
C GLY A 138 -9.14 14.34 9.00
N ARG A 139 -9.21 13.08 8.64
CA ARG A 139 -8.32 12.01 9.13
C ARG A 139 -8.04 11.01 8.01
N PHE A 140 -7.10 10.11 8.23
CA PHE A 140 -6.94 8.95 7.36
C PHE A 140 -8.14 8.01 7.48
N LYS A 141 -8.61 7.50 6.36
CA LYS A 141 -9.68 6.51 6.30
C LYS A 141 -9.06 5.10 6.37
N THR A 142 -9.01 4.59 7.58
CA THR A 142 -8.46 3.28 7.93
C THR A 142 -9.58 2.33 8.40
N GLY A 143 -9.63 1.95 9.65
CA GLY A 143 -10.67 1.07 10.20
C GLY A 143 -10.63 -0.33 9.57
N THR A 144 -11.79 -0.86 9.23
CA THR A 144 -11.93 -2.19 8.60
C THR A 144 -11.40 -2.25 7.16
N GLY A 145 -11.14 -1.10 6.53
CA GLY A 145 -10.55 -1.01 5.19
C GLY A 145 -9.02 -1.12 5.18
N GLY A 146 -8.38 -1.22 6.34
CA GLY A 146 -6.92 -1.26 6.45
C GLY A 146 -6.26 0.09 6.16
N MET A 147 -4.94 0.08 5.99
CA MET A 147 -4.15 1.32 5.84
C MET A 147 -4.30 2.00 4.47
N GLY A 148 -4.82 1.31 3.49
CA GLY A 148 -4.89 1.75 2.10
C GLY A 148 -4.80 0.58 1.14
N HIS A 149 -4.22 0.83 -0.04
CA HIS A 149 -3.85 -0.25 -0.96
C HIS A 149 -2.42 -0.07 -1.48
N CYS A 150 -1.89 -1.13 -2.09
CA CYS A 150 -0.58 -1.08 -2.71
C CYS A 150 -0.58 -1.76 -4.08
N ILE A 151 0.36 -1.34 -4.93
CA ILE A 151 0.67 -2.06 -6.16
C ILE A 151 2.09 -2.58 -6.10
N VAL A 152 2.24 -3.88 -6.26
CA VAL A 152 3.52 -4.57 -6.34
C VAL A 152 3.79 -5.04 -7.77
N ARG A 153 5.05 -5.23 -8.09
CA ARG A 153 5.46 -5.72 -9.41
C ARG A 153 5.51 -7.22 -9.40
N GLU A 154 4.81 -7.79 -10.35
CA GLU A 154 4.74 -9.22 -10.58
C GLU A 154 5.12 -9.56 -12.02
N LYS A 155 5.97 -10.57 -12.17
CA LYS A 155 6.34 -11.10 -13.50
C LYS A 155 5.27 -12.02 -14.06
N ASP A 156 4.56 -12.73 -13.17
CA ASP A 156 3.45 -13.63 -13.48
C ASP A 156 2.22 -13.24 -12.67
N PRO A 157 1.37 -12.33 -13.18
CA PRO A 157 0.17 -11.87 -12.48
C PRO A 157 -0.82 -13.00 -12.16
N GLU A 158 -0.87 -14.06 -12.96
CA GLU A 158 -1.75 -15.20 -12.68
C GLU A 158 -1.24 -16.06 -11.52
N ALA A 159 0.06 -16.25 -11.41
CA ALA A 159 0.65 -16.92 -10.24
C ALA A 159 0.42 -16.10 -8.97
N ALA A 160 0.57 -14.77 -9.02
CA ALA A 160 0.25 -13.87 -7.93
C ALA A 160 -1.23 -13.96 -7.56
N TYR A 161 -2.14 -13.92 -8.54
CA TYR A 161 -3.58 -14.09 -8.31
C TYR A 161 -3.87 -15.38 -7.52
N ARG A 162 -3.30 -16.51 -7.95
CA ARG A 162 -3.46 -17.81 -7.26
C ARG A 162 -2.92 -17.75 -5.83
N PHE A 163 -1.77 -17.11 -5.62
CA PHE A 163 -1.16 -16.96 -4.29
C PHE A 163 -2.07 -16.14 -3.36
N TYR A 164 -2.47 -14.94 -3.74
CA TYR A 164 -3.32 -14.08 -2.91
C TYR A 164 -4.73 -14.67 -2.70
N THR A 165 -5.23 -15.49 -3.63
CA THR A 165 -6.46 -16.28 -3.43
C THR A 165 -6.29 -17.31 -2.29
N GLN A 166 -5.08 -17.87 -2.08
CA GLN A 166 -4.83 -18.73 -0.93
C GLN A 166 -4.82 -17.96 0.41
N LEU A 167 -4.66 -16.65 0.39
CA LEU A 167 -4.86 -15.79 1.56
C LEU A 167 -6.35 -15.41 1.76
N GLY A 168 -7.25 -15.90 0.90
CA GLY A 168 -8.69 -15.62 0.94
C GLY A 168 -9.10 -14.33 0.24
N MET A 169 -8.22 -13.70 -0.50
CA MET A 169 -8.55 -12.50 -1.28
C MET A 169 -9.35 -12.83 -2.54
N ARG A 170 -10.09 -11.86 -3.04
CA ARG A 170 -10.86 -11.93 -4.29
C ARG A 170 -10.40 -10.87 -5.26
N GLY A 171 -10.31 -11.23 -6.53
CA GLY A 171 -10.14 -10.28 -7.62
C GLY A 171 -11.52 -9.86 -8.16
N GLY A 172 -11.72 -8.59 -8.43
CA GLY A 172 -13.02 -8.06 -8.85
C GLY A 172 -12.97 -7.08 -10.01
N VAL A 173 -11.83 -6.48 -10.27
CA VAL A 173 -11.71 -5.39 -11.25
C VAL A 173 -10.57 -5.66 -12.21
N GLU A 174 -10.83 -5.48 -13.49
CA GLU A 174 -9.82 -5.56 -14.54
C GLU A 174 -9.81 -4.27 -15.37
N TYR A 175 -8.63 -3.65 -15.47
CA TYR A 175 -8.39 -2.65 -16.49
C TYR A 175 -7.82 -3.29 -17.75
N LYS A 176 -8.25 -2.82 -18.92
CA LYS A 176 -7.63 -3.16 -20.20
C LYS A 176 -7.20 -1.87 -20.90
N ILE A 177 -6.07 -1.34 -20.45
CA ILE A 177 -5.55 -0.06 -20.93
C ILE A 177 -4.62 -0.31 -22.11
N ARG A 178 -4.91 0.32 -23.25
CA ARG A 178 -4.01 0.28 -24.43
C ARG A 178 -2.90 1.32 -24.27
N VAL A 179 -1.65 0.84 -24.25
CA VAL A 179 -0.46 1.68 -24.28
C VAL A 179 0.33 1.33 -25.54
N GLY A 180 0.12 2.09 -26.61
CA GLY A 180 0.69 1.77 -27.92
C GLY A 180 0.15 0.45 -28.47
N LYS A 181 1.04 -0.55 -28.62
CA LYS A 181 0.68 -1.92 -29.09
C LYS A 181 0.40 -2.90 -27.94
N MET A 182 0.68 -2.51 -26.71
CA MET A 182 0.46 -3.35 -25.51
C MET A 182 -0.90 -3.08 -24.89
N THR A 183 -1.47 -4.12 -24.29
CA THR A 183 -2.61 -3.98 -23.39
C THR A 183 -2.13 -4.28 -21.98
N LEU A 184 -2.26 -3.33 -21.08
CA LEU A 184 -2.07 -3.54 -19.66
C LEU A 184 -3.38 -4.06 -19.08
N ALA A 185 -3.30 -5.12 -18.29
CA ALA A 185 -4.44 -5.75 -17.63
C ALA A 185 -4.08 -6.02 -16.17
N PRO A 186 -4.00 -4.98 -15.34
CA PRO A 186 -3.75 -5.14 -13.91
C PRO A 186 -4.87 -5.93 -13.24
N ILE A 187 -4.49 -6.72 -12.26
CA ILE A 187 -5.41 -7.49 -11.41
C ILE A 187 -5.50 -6.79 -10.06
N PHE A 188 -6.72 -6.52 -9.61
CA PHE A 188 -7.02 -5.88 -8.35
C PHE A 188 -7.67 -6.89 -7.40
N MET A 189 -7.12 -7.04 -6.20
CA MET A 189 -7.62 -8.01 -5.21
C MET A 189 -7.95 -7.33 -3.89
N HIS A 190 -9.08 -7.70 -3.31
CA HIS A 190 -9.56 -7.18 -2.03
C HIS A 190 -9.74 -8.29 -1.00
N CYS A 191 -9.62 -7.94 0.27
CA CYS A 191 -9.92 -8.80 1.42
C CYS A 191 -11.01 -8.24 2.34
N ASN A 192 -11.50 -7.04 2.03
CA ASN A 192 -12.53 -6.32 2.77
C ASN A 192 -13.36 -5.43 1.83
N ASP A 193 -14.08 -4.44 2.37
CA ASP A 193 -14.91 -3.52 1.58
C ASP A 193 -14.13 -2.45 0.80
N ARG A 194 -12.80 -2.36 0.95
CA ARG A 194 -11.98 -1.52 0.07
C ARG A 194 -11.96 -2.15 -1.32
N ASP A 195 -12.09 -1.35 -2.37
CA ASP A 195 -12.12 -1.84 -3.76
C ASP A 195 -10.98 -2.82 -4.05
N HIS A 196 -9.76 -2.48 -3.60
CA HIS A 196 -8.64 -3.40 -3.59
C HIS A 196 -7.67 -3.11 -2.44
N SER A 197 -6.98 -4.13 -1.99
CA SER A 197 -5.91 -4.06 -0.97
C SER A 197 -4.53 -4.23 -1.58
N VAL A 198 -4.43 -5.04 -2.63
CA VAL A 198 -3.23 -5.25 -3.42
C VAL A 198 -3.59 -5.35 -4.91
N ALA A 199 -2.74 -4.82 -5.76
CA ALA A 199 -2.85 -5.00 -7.20
C ALA A 199 -1.47 -5.25 -7.83
N PHE A 200 -1.47 -5.84 -9.02
CA PHE A 200 -0.28 -6.20 -9.78
C PHE A 200 -0.59 -6.27 -11.28
N GLY A 201 0.45 -6.48 -12.12
CA GLY A 201 0.30 -6.48 -13.57
C GLY A 201 0.45 -5.10 -14.21
N ILE A 202 0.80 -4.07 -13.41
CA ILE A 202 1.27 -2.78 -13.94
C ILE A 202 2.79 -2.85 -13.95
N GLY A 203 3.38 -3.13 -15.10
CA GLY A 203 4.82 -3.17 -15.31
C GLY A 203 5.32 -1.90 -16.00
N GLY A 204 6.26 -1.18 -15.40
CA GLY A 204 7.14 -0.28 -16.12
C GLY A 204 8.39 -1.05 -16.54
N ALA A 205 8.70 -1.10 -17.84
CA ALA A 205 9.98 -1.64 -18.28
C ALA A 205 11.13 -0.77 -17.73
N GLY A 206 12.07 -1.39 -17.00
CA GLY A 206 13.31 -0.75 -16.59
C GLY A 206 13.35 -0.19 -15.16
N GLU A 207 12.43 -0.53 -14.31
CA GLU A 207 12.54 -0.23 -12.87
C GLU A 207 12.92 -1.49 -12.09
N ASP A 208 14.05 -1.45 -11.40
CA ASP A 208 14.56 -2.56 -10.58
C ASP A 208 13.81 -2.74 -9.26
N LYS A 209 12.87 -1.83 -8.93
CA LYS A 209 12.12 -1.84 -7.67
C LYS A 209 10.90 -2.75 -7.73
N ARG A 210 10.64 -3.45 -6.64
CA ARG A 210 9.46 -4.33 -6.44
C ARG A 210 8.18 -3.54 -6.26
N PHE A 211 8.30 -2.34 -5.67
CA PHE A 211 7.16 -1.53 -5.27
C PHE A 211 6.84 -0.45 -6.29
N ASN A 212 5.55 -0.36 -6.66
CA ASN A 212 5.05 0.67 -7.57
C ASN A 212 4.52 1.88 -6.78
N HIS A 213 3.46 1.69 -6.00
CA HIS A 213 2.92 2.74 -5.14
C HIS A 213 2.16 2.21 -3.92
N LEU A 214 2.08 3.08 -2.92
CA LEU A 214 1.15 3.01 -1.80
C LEU A 214 0.06 4.07 -2.00
N MET A 215 -1.19 3.70 -1.83
CA MET A 215 -2.30 4.63 -1.72
C MET A 215 -2.70 4.82 -0.26
N VAL A 216 -2.89 6.07 0.15
CA VAL A 216 -3.52 6.44 1.41
C VAL A 216 -4.76 7.29 1.16
N GLU A 217 -5.85 6.96 1.84
CA GLU A 217 -7.13 7.63 1.70
C GLU A 217 -7.41 8.53 2.91
N VAL A 218 -7.89 9.74 2.63
CA VAL A 218 -8.40 10.69 3.63
C VAL A 218 -9.91 10.84 3.53
N ASP A 219 -10.55 11.24 4.61
CA ASP A 219 -12.01 11.40 4.65
C ASP A 219 -12.47 12.82 4.28
N ASN A 220 -11.55 13.75 4.00
CA ASN A 220 -11.85 15.11 3.57
C ASN A 220 -11.06 15.48 2.30
N LEU A 221 -11.77 15.93 1.26
CA LEU A 221 -11.18 16.35 -0.02
C LEU A 221 -10.17 17.51 0.14
N ASP A 222 -10.40 18.43 1.09
CA ASP A 222 -9.48 19.54 1.32
C ASP A 222 -8.08 19.09 1.72
N ASP A 223 -7.95 17.90 2.34
CA ASP A 223 -6.63 17.33 2.65
C ASP A 223 -5.89 16.86 1.39
N VAL A 224 -6.61 16.43 0.36
CA VAL A 224 -6.00 16.12 -0.95
C VAL A 224 -5.50 17.41 -1.62
N GLY A 225 -6.33 18.45 -1.64
CA GLY A 225 -5.96 19.77 -2.18
C GLY A 225 -4.75 20.38 -1.45
N LEU A 226 -4.78 20.39 -0.11
CA LEU A 226 -3.66 20.86 0.71
C LEU A 226 -2.38 20.06 0.47
N THR A 227 -2.48 18.74 0.36
CA THR A 227 -1.30 17.90 0.08
C THR A 227 -0.74 18.19 -1.30
N HIS A 228 -1.60 18.37 -2.32
CA HIS A 228 -1.17 18.74 -3.66
C HIS A 228 -0.43 20.09 -3.67
N ASP A 229 -0.95 21.11 -2.98
CA ASP A 229 -0.27 22.41 -2.86
C ASP A 229 1.08 22.32 -2.17
N LEU A 230 1.18 21.50 -1.10
CA LEU A 230 2.44 21.24 -0.41
C LEU A 230 3.46 20.55 -1.32
N VAL A 231 3.05 19.51 -2.04
CA VAL A 231 3.88 18.78 -3.00
C VAL A 231 4.43 19.73 -4.07
N ARG A 232 3.57 20.63 -4.61
CA ARG A 232 4.00 21.64 -5.59
C ARG A 232 4.96 22.66 -5.02
N ARG A 233 4.68 23.16 -3.83
CA ARG A 233 5.51 24.16 -3.14
C ARG A 233 6.90 23.62 -2.82
N GLU A 234 6.98 22.38 -2.34
CA GLU A 234 8.23 21.68 -2.01
C GLU A 234 8.93 21.11 -3.26
N LYS A 235 8.38 21.36 -4.47
CA LYS A 235 8.89 20.89 -5.77
C LYS A 235 9.07 19.37 -5.84
N ILE A 236 8.25 18.62 -5.12
CA ILE A 236 8.21 17.18 -5.22
C ILE A 236 7.59 16.80 -6.58
N PRO A 237 8.20 15.90 -7.37
CA PRO A 237 7.67 15.54 -8.68
C PRO A 237 6.28 14.90 -8.60
N VAL A 238 5.29 15.54 -9.20
CA VAL A 238 3.97 14.93 -9.45
C VAL A 238 4.10 14.02 -10.67
N HIS A 239 3.76 12.75 -10.50
CA HIS A 239 3.83 11.76 -11.56
C HIS A 239 2.59 11.74 -12.42
N ILE A 240 1.43 11.79 -11.75
CA ILE A 240 0.11 11.76 -12.35
C ILE A 240 -0.70 12.87 -11.71
N THR A 241 -1.28 13.70 -12.54
CA THR A 241 -2.08 14.85 -12.11
C THR A 241 -3.35 14.42 -11.38
N PRO A 242 -4.01 15.32 -10.64
CA PRO A 242 -5.31 15.02 -10.05
C PRO A 242 -6.30 14.48 -11.07
N GLY A 243 -7.01 13.43 -10.70
CA GLY A 243 -7.99 12.76 -11.53
C GLY A 243 -8.91 11.87 -10.71
N LYS A 244 -9.79 11.14 -11.41
CA LYS A 244 -10.74 10.22 -10.79
C LYS A 244 -10.75 8.89 -11.53
N HIS A 245 -10.45 7.82 -10.79
CA HIS A 245 -10.51 6.47 -11.31
C HIS A 245 -11.95 5.99 -11.58
N SER A 246 -12.10 5.09 -12.55
CA SER A 246 -13.38 4.47 -12.86
C SER A 246 -13.67 3.25 -11.97
N ASN A 247 -12.64 2.52 -11.53
CA ASN A 247 -12.82 1.31 -10.72
C ASN A 247 -13.29 1.65 -9.30
N ASP A 248 -12.47 2.30 -8.54
CA ASP A 248 -12.73 2.60 -7.11
C ASP A 248 -13.34 3.98 -6.88
N HIS A 249 -13.53 4.79 -7.94
CA HIS A 249 -14.02 6.17 -7.88
C HIS A 249 -13.13 7.12 -7.07
N MET A 250 -11.89 6.71 -6.75
CA MET A 250 -10.95 7.52 -6.00
C MET A 250 -10.61 8.80 -6.79
N PHE A 251 -10.76 9.95 -6.16
CA PHE A 251 -10.13 11.19 -6.61
C PHE A 251 -8.77 11.28 -5.95
N SER A 252 -7.71 11.25 -6.73
CA SER A 252 -6.34 11.17 -6.23
C SER A 252 -5.33 11.85 -7.16
N PHE A 253 -4.10 11.93 -6.72
CA PHE A 253 -2.93 12.26 -7.54
C PHE A 253 -1.72 11.49 -7.03
N TYR A 254 -0.68 11.36 -7.89
CA TYR A 254 0.49 10.56 -7.58
C TYR A 254 1.75 11.42 -7.59
N PHE A 255 2.60 11.24 -6.61
CA PHE A 255 3.87 11.96 -6.48
C PHE A 255 4.98 11.08 -5.92
N ARG A 256 6.22 11.51 -6.14
CA ARG A 256 7.40 10.74 -5.71
C ARG A 256 7.64 10.83 -4.22
N THR A 257 7.99 9.70 -3.64
CA THR A 257 8.55 9.61 -2.29
C THR A 257 10.05 9.86 -2.31
N PRO A 258 10.71 10.08 -1.16
CA PRO A 258 12.18 10.18 -1.09
C PRO A 258 12.91 8.97 -1.66
N SER A 259 12.31 7.78 -1.61
CA SER A 259 12.84 6.54 -2.19
C SER A 259 12.53 6.36 -3.67
N GLY A 260 11.80 7.29 -4.29
CA GLY A 260 11.53 7.31 -5.73
C GLY A 260 10.35 6.48 -6.21
N TRP A 261 9.71 5.63 -5.38
CA TRP A 261 8.42 5.03 -5.71
C TRP A 261 7.29 6.03 -5.47
N MET A 262 6.08 5.74 -5.97
CA MET A 262 4.98 6.68 -5.93
C MET A 262 4.14 6.55 -4.66
N LEU A 263 3.59 7.67 -4.22
CA LEU A 263 2.51 7.71 -3.26
C LEU A 263 1.28 8.28 -3.96
N GLU A 264 0.16 7.58 -3.83
CA GLU A 264 -1.15 8.03 -4.21
C GLU A 264 -1.86 8.60 -2.98
N TYR A 265 -2.32 9.84 -3.06
CA TYR A 265 -3.05 10.49 -1.97
C TYR A 265 -4.45 10.84 -2.45
N GLY A 266 -5.46 10.22 -1.84
CA GLY A 266 -6.79 10.22 -2.42
C GLY A 266 -7.94 10.35 -1.44
N TRP A 267 -9.13 10.57 -2.01
CA TRP A 267 -10.39 10.75 -1.31
C TRP A 267 -11.55 10.15 -2.10
N GLY A 268 -12.55 9.61 -1.39
CA GLY A 268 -13.86 9.32 -1.94
C GLY A 268 -13.96 8.00 -2.68
N SER A 269 -13.18 6.98 -2.27
CA SER A 269 -13.34 5.64 -2.83
C SER A 269 -14.72 5.06 -2.55
N ARG A 270 -15.22 4.28 -3.49
CA ARG A 270 -16.40 3.41 -3.29
C ARG A 270 -16.01 2.11 -2.59
N ALA A 271 -17.00 1.43 -2.04
CA ALA A 271 -16.83 0.07 -1.56
C ALA A 271 -16.68 -0.91 -2.73
N ALA A 272 -15.99 -2.03 -2.47
CA ALA A 272 -15.86 -3.14 -3.41
C ALA A 272 -17.23 -3.65 -3.85
N THR A 273 -17.40 -3.90 -5.14
CA THR A 273 -18.67 -4.36 -5.71
C THR A 273 -18.86 -5.87 -5.56
N HIS A 274 -17.78 -6.61 -5.28
CA HIS A 274 -17.71 -8.08 -5.30
C HIS A 274 -18.16 -8.71 -6.62
N GLN A 275 -18.13 -7.91 -7.70
CA GLN A 275 -18.46 -8.31 -9.06
C GLN A 275 -17.25 -8.06 -9.97
N SER A 276 -17.09 -8.86 -11.01
CA SER A 276 -16.14 -8.55 -12.07
C SER A 276 -16.64 -7.35 -12.86
N GLU A 277 -15.78 -6.36 -13.02
CA GLU A 277 -16.02 -5.16 -13.81
C GLU A 277 -14.83 -4.92 -14.74
N TYR A 278 -15.09 -4.24 -15.84
CA TYR A 278 -14.09 -3.94 -16.86
C TYR A 278 -14.08 -2.46 -17.18
N TYR A 279 -12.89 -1.86 -17.17
CA TYR A 279 -12.68 -0.45 -17.45
C TYR A 279 -11.56 -0.26 -18.47
N SER A 280 -11.69 0.76 -19.32
CA SER A 280 -10.71 1.10 -20.37
C SER A 280 -10.06 2.47 -20.15
N GLU A 281 -10.65 3.32 -19.30
CA GLU A 281 -10.20 4.68 -19.05
C GLU A 281 -10.68 5.17 -17.69
N ASP A 282 -10.04 6.20 -17.17
CA ASP A 282 -10.48 6.92 -15.97
C ASP A 282 -11.69 7.79 -16.26
N VAL A 283 -12.38 8.25 -15.21
CA VAL A 283 -13.52 9.17 -15.35
C VAL A 283 -13.05 10.52 -15.89
N TYR A 284 -11.93 11.04 -15.37
CA TYR A 284 -11.24 12.24 -15.85
C TYR A 284 -9.88 12.40 -15.18
N GLY A 285 -9.03 13.24 -15.76
CA GLY A 285 -7.74 13.63 -15.22
C GLY A 285 -6.67 12.52 -15.36
N HIS A 286 -5.83 12.37 -14.36
CA HIS A 286 -4.73 11.40 -14.29
C HIS A 286 -3.78 11.46 -15.50
N ALA A 287 -3.50 12.68 -15.98
CA ALA A 287 -2.53 12.87 -17.04
C ALA A 287 -1.10 12.64 -16.53
N PRO A 288 -0.26 11.93 -17.27
CA PRO A 288 1.17 11.81 -16.94
C PRO A 288 1.85 13.18 -16.91
N GLU A 289 2.61 13.47 -15.85
CA GLU A 289 3.36 14.72 -15.73
C GLU A 289 4.87 14.46 -15.64
N ALA A 290 5.37 13.88 -14.56
CA ALA A 290 6.79 13.60 -14.39
C ALA A 290 7.10 12.11 -14.59
N GLY A 291 6.69 11.56 -15.74
CA GLY A 291 6.93 10.17 -16.11
C GLY A 291 5.69 9.26 -16.08
N GLY A 292 4.64 9.61 -15.33
CA GLY A 292 3.41 8.82 -15.23
C GLY A 292 3.69 7.35 -14.90
N PHE A 293 2.87 6.45 -15.42
CA PHE A 293 3.14 5.00 -15.41
C PHE A 293 4.04 4.55 -16.57
N GLY A 294 4.52 5.48 -17.38
CA GLY A 294 5.37 5.25 -18.54
C GLY A 294 6.39 6.37 -18.76
N PRO A 295 7.16 6.35 -19.87
CA PRO A 295 8.11 7.40 -20.15
C PRO A 295 7.40 8.75 -20.31
N PRO A 296 8.02 9.86 -19.85
CA PRO A 296 7.42 11.18 -19.95
C PRO A 296 7.10 11.52 -21.42
N PRO A 297 6.02 12.28 -21.68
CA PRO A 297 5.75 12.77 -23.01
C PRO A 297 6.94 13.61 -23.50
N ARG A 298 7.37 13.39 -24.74
CA ARG A 298 8.38 14.24 -25.37
C ARG A 298 7.80 15.65 -25.41
N ARG A 299 8.49 16.60 -24.78
CA ARG A 299 8.19 18.03 -24.94
C ARG A 299 8.50 18.36 -26.40
N GLU A 300 7.50 18.76 -27.16
CA GLU A 300 7.66 19.39 -28.47
C GLU A 300 8.22 20.80 -28.31
#